data_881c6a357c75940bc18829e56f87f154
#
_entry.id   881c6a357c75940bc18829e56f87f154
#
_cell.length_a   1.000
_cell.length_b   1.000
_cell.length_c   1.000
_cell.angle_alpha   90.00
_cell.angle_beta   90.00
_cell.angle_gamma   90.00
#
_symmetry.space_group_name_H-M   'P 1'
#
loop_
_entity.id
_entity.type
_entity.pdbx_description
1 polymer ?
#
loop_
_entity_poly.entity_id
_entity_poly.type
_entity_poly.pdbx_seq_one_letter_code
_entity_poly.pdbx_strand_id
1 'polypeptide(L)'
;MKFLLVGINAKYIHSNPAIYSLRAYAGEEYKEYVELAEYTINNQKEEILADLFKRKPDIIGFSCYIWNFNLVQELLLELPKILPGRDIWLGGPEVSFEGPQLLSSWPMVTGIMAGEGEDTFKELLEYYCRKQTEGKKLTQIDGLILREGHTSPRKCWI
;
A
#
# COMPACT_ATOMS: atom_id res chain seq x y z
N MET A 1 8.03 2.29 13.87
CA MET A 1 7.44 2.41 12.52
C MET A 1 6.46 1.26 12.30
N LYS A 2 5.26 1.56 11.84
CA LYS A 2 4.21 0.58 11.56
C LYS A 2 3.73 0.76 10.12
N PHE A 3 3.95 -0.24 9.27
CA PHE A 3 3.40 -0.33 7.93
C PHE A 3 2.14 -1.20 7.95
N LEU A 4 0.99 -0.61 7.72
CA LEU A 4 -0.28 -1.31 7.70
C LEU A 4 -0.66 -1.67 6.26
N LEU A 5 -0.73 -2.96 5.96
CA LEU A 5 -1.26 -3.47 4.70
C LEU A 5 -2.75 -3.76 4.84
N VAL A 6 -3.55 -3.16 3.98
CA VAL A 6 -5.00 -3.23 4.01
C VAL A 6 -5.52 -4.02 2.81
N GLY A 7 -6.23 -5.09 3.11
CA GLY A 7 -6.99 -5.88 2.14
C GLY A 7 -8.49 -5.69 2.33
N ILE A 8 -9.21 -5.39 1.26
CA ILE A 8 -10.67 -5.31 1.28
C ILE A 8 -11.22 -6.38 0.34
N ASN A 9 -11.80 -7.40 0.93
CA ASN A 9 -12.22 -8.61 0.24
C ASN A 9 -13.66 -8.49 -0.29
N ALA A 10 -13.96 -9.23 -1.37
CA ALA A 10 -15.31 -9.28 -1.91
C ALA A 10 -16.29 -10.02 -0.98
N LYS A 11 -15.79 -10.98 -0.19
CA LYS A 11 -16.59 -11.79 0.75
C LYS A 11 -15.79 -12.12 2.00
N TYR A 12 -16.50 -12.36 3.11
CA TYR A 12 -15.89 -12.73 4.39
C TYR A 12 -15.04 -14.01 4.38
N ILE A 13 -15.38 -14.96 3.51
CA ILE A 13 -14.72 -16.27 3.42
C ILE A 13 -13.42 -16.25 2.58
N HIS A 14 -13.08 -15.11 1.99
CA HIS A 14 -11.87 -14.96 1.20
C HIS A 14 -10.90 -14.05 1.92
N SER A 15 -9.68 -14.52 2.14
CA SER A 15 -8.57 -13.68 2.55
C SER A 15 -7.91 -13.04 1.33
N ASN A 16 -7.14 -11.98 1.55
CA ASN A 16 -6.37 -11.32 0.51
C ASN A 16 -4.95 -11.92 0.47
N PRO A 17 -4.64 -12.85 -0.44
CA PRO A 17 -3.32 -13.52 -0.45
C PRO A 17 -2.17 -12.53 -0.64
N ALA A 18 -2.39 -11.42 -1.35
CA ALA A 18 -1.35 -10.46 -1.65
C ALA A 18 -0.74 -9.85 -0.39
N ILE A 19 -1.55 -9.38 0.56
CA ILE A 19 -1.02 -8.76 1.78
C ILE A 19 -0.27 -9.77 2.67
N TYR A 20 -0.70 -11.02 2.69
CA TYR A 20 0.01 -12.09 3.41
C TYR A 20 1.33 -12.44 2.73
N SER A 21 1.35 -12.52 1.38
CA SER A 21 2.57 -12.76 0.61
C SER A 21 3.60 -11.66 0.84
N LEU A 22 3.20 -10.41 0.76
CA LEU A 22 4.09 -9.26 1.01
C LEU A 22 4.71 -9.33 2.41
N ARG A 23 3.89 -9.58 3.43
CA ARG A 23 4.39 -9.70 4.81
C ARG A 23 5.33 -10.89 4.99
N ALA A 24 5.01 -12.03 4.41
CA ALA A 24 5.85 -13.22 4.49
C ALA A 24 7.19 -13.00 3.78
N TYR A 25 7.17 -12.36 2.61
CA TYR A 25 8.37 -12.06 1.83
C TYR A 25 9.28 -11.01 2.49
N ALA A 26 8.72 -10.12 3.29
CA ALA A 26 9.49 -9.15 4.08
C ALA A 26 10.54 -9.82 4.99
N GLY A 27 10.29 -11.07 5.38
CA GLY A 27 11.20 -11.88 6.21
C GLY A 27 11.16 -11.49 7.68
N GLU A 28 11.88 -12.26 8.50
CA GLU A 28 11.89 -12.07 9.95
C GLU A 28 12.45 -10.71 10.39
N GLU A 29 13.35 -10.12 9.57
CA GLU A 29 13.95 -8.81 9.86
C GLU A 29 12.92 -7.67 9.90
N TYR A 30 11.91 -7.70 9.02
CA TYR A 30 10.94 -6.62 8.88
C TYR A 30 9.50 -6.99 9.27
N LYS A 31 9.24 -8.25 9.53
CA LYS A 31 7.90 -8.79 9.78
C LYS A 31 7.17 -8.08 10.92
N GLU A 32 7.88 -7.72 11.98
CA GLU A 32 7.31 -7.02 13.14
C GLU A 32 6.85 -5.59 12.84
N TYR A 33 7.36 -4.97 11.77
CA TYR A 33 6.94 -3.64 11.33
C TYR A 33 5.70 -3.67 10.45
N VAL A 34 5.26 -4.85 10.01
CA VAL A 34 4.14 -5.03 9.09
C VAL A 34 2.92 -5.57 9.82
N GLU A 35 1.87 -4.78 9.86
CA GLU A 35 0.56 -5.18 10.37
C GLU A 35 -0.41 -5.39 9.21
N LEU A 36 -1.30 -6.36 9.33
CA LEU A 36 -2.34 -6.64 8.33
C LEU A 36 -3.70 -6.25 8.87
N ALA A 37 -4.52 -5.63 8.03
CA ALA A 37 -5.92 -5.38 8.30
C ALA A 37 -6.77 -5.88 7.13
N GLU A 38 -7.77 -6.68 7.43
CA GLU A 38 -8.71 -7.18 6.44
C GLU A 38 -10.12 -6.72 6.74
N TYR A 39 -10.78 -6.27 5.68
CA TYR A 39 -12.19 -5.88 5.68
C TYR A 39 -12.89 -6.53 4.49
N THR A 40 -14.18 -6.30 4.36
CA THR A 40 -14.94 -6.66 3.17
C THR A 40 -15.61 -5.44 2.57
N ILE A 41 -16.02 -5.52 1.32
CA ILE A 41 -16.79 -4.46 0.66
C ILE A 41 -18.14 -4.19 1.36
N ASN A 42 -18.57 -5.07 2.25
CA ASN A 42 -19.81 -4.93 3.04
C ASN A 42 -19.59 -4.16 4.34
N ASN A 43 -18.35 -3.94 4.78
CA ASN A 43 -18.09 -3.08 5.91
C ASN A 43 -18.44 -1.62 5.57
N GLN A 44 -19.01 -0.94 6.54
CA GLN A 44 -19.26 0.49 6.40
C GLN A 44 -17.92 1.26 6.37
N LYS A 45 -17.83 2.26 5.52
CA LYS A 45 -16.64 3.10 5.40
C LYS A 45 -16.19 3.65 6.76
N GLU A 46 -17.13 4.08 7.57
CA GLU A 46 -16.89 4.64 8.90
C GLU A 46 -16.29 3.64 9.88
N GLU A 47 -16.67 2.37 9.79
CA GLU A 47 -16.09 1.29 10.59
C GLU A 47 -14.63 1.06 10.24
N ILE A 48 -14.33 1.03 8.94
CA ILE A 48 -12.95 0.89 8.44
C ILE A 48 -12.10 2.08 8.90
N LEU A 49 -12.58 3.30 8.72
CA LEU A 49 -11.87 4.51 9.14
C LEU A 49 -11.61 4.53 10.65
N ALA A 50 -12.59 4.13 11.45
CA ALA A 50 -12.43 4.06 12.91
C ALA A 50 -11.36 3.04 13.32
N ASP A 51 -11.31 1.88 12.68
CA ASP A 51 -10.29 0.87 12.95
C ASP A 51 -8.90 1.32 12.50
N LEU A 52 -8.79 1.92 11.32
CA LEU A 52 -7.52 2.49 10.83
C LEU A 52 -6.99 3.58 11.78
N PHE A 53 -7.87 4.45 12.26
CA PHE A 53 -7.51 5.47 13.24
C PHE A 53 -6.99 4.88 14.55
N LYS A 54 -7.64 3.83 15.07
CA LYS A 54 -7.21 3.13 16.31
C LYS A 54 -5.85 2.46 16.16
N ARG A 55 -5.55 1.92 14.99
CA ARG A 55 -4.27 1.24 14.71
C ARG A 55 -3.10 2.19 14.65
N LYS A 56 -3.32 3.47 14.38
CA LYS A 56 -2.28 4.51 14.28
C LYS A 56 -1.10 4.10 13.39
N PRO A 57 -1.33 3.72 12.15
CA PRO A 57 -0.24 3.38 11.24
C PRO A 57 0.61 4.60 10.90
N ASP A 58 1.90 4.39 10.63
CA ASP A 58 2.77 5.41 10.09
C ASP A 58 2.67 5.46 8.56
N ILE A 59 2.51 4.28 7.95
CA ILE A 59 2.36 4.09 6.50
C ILE A 59 1.19 3.14 6.25
N ILE A 60 0.40 3.42 5.22
CA ILE A 60 -0.76 2.60 4.83
C ILE A 60 -0.58 2.14 3.39
N GLY A 61 -0.74 0.84 3.14
CA GLY A 61 -0.74 0.27 1.80
C GLY A 61 -2.06 -0.43 1.51
N PHE A 62 -2.73 -0.06 0.41
CA PHE A 62 -3.96 -0.70 -0.03
C PHE A 62 -3.72 -1.65 -1.19
N SER A 63 -4.30 -2.84 -1.10
CA SER A 63 -4.37 -3.81 -2.20
C SER A 63 -5.62 -3.54 -3.02
N CYS A 64 -5.45 -3.05 -4.26
CA CYS A 64 -6.51 -2.51 -5.11
C CYS A 64 -6.89 -3.49 -6.21
N TYR A 65 -8.17 -3.85 -6.21
CA TYR A 65 -8.83 -4.71 -7.21
C TYR A 65 -10.10 -4.03 -7.73
N ILE A 66 -10.62 -4.52 -8.84
CA ILE A 66 -11.84 -3.97 -9.44
C ILE A 66 -13.03 -3.92 -8.46
N TRP A 67 -13.14 -4.91 -7.56
CA TRP A 67 -14.26 -4.99 -6.62
C TRP A 67 -14.15 -4.05 -5.41
N ASN A 68 -12.96 -3.56 -5.08
CA ASN A 68 -12.76 -2.74 -3.88
C ASN A 68 -12.32 -1.30 -4.17
N PHE A 69 -11.95 -0.99 -5.40
CA PHE A 69 -11.29 0.28 -5.70
C PHE A 69 -12.17 1.50 -5.43
N ASN A 70 -13.48 1.41 -5.67
CA ASN A 70 -14.40 2.49 -5.32
C ASN A 70 -14.39 2.79 -3.81
N LEU A 71 -14.41 1.76 -2.98
CA LEU A 71 -14.34 1.93 -1.52
C LEU A 71 -12.98 2.48 -1.09
N VAL A 72 -11.89 2.02 -1.71
CA VAL A 72 -10.55 2.57 -1.46
C VAL A 72 -10.52 4.06 -1.78
N GLN A 73 -11.08 4.49 -2.90
CA GLN A 73 -11.16 5.90 -3.27
C GLN A 73 -11.92 6.74 -2.24
N GLU A 74 -13.03 6.22 -1.71
CA GLU A 74 -13.77 6.88 -0.63
C GLU A 74 -12.93 7.01 0.65
N LEU A 75 -12.18 5.97 0.99
CA LEU A 75 -11.27 6.00 2.15
C LEU A 75 -10.13 7.01 1.96
N LEU A 76 -9.58 7.12 0.75
CA LEU A 76 -8.52 8.07 0.42
C LEU A 76 -8.95 9.53 0.63
N LEU A 77 -10.21 9.85 0.40
CA LEU A 77 -10.75 11.20 0.64
C LEU A 77 -10.81 11.56 2.13
N GLU A 78 -11.05 10.58 2.98
CA GLU A 78 -11.25 10.78 4.41
C GLU A 78 -9.96 10.63 5.24
N LEU A 79 -9.03 9.77 4.81
CA LEU A 79 -7.81 9.45 5.57
C LEU A 79 -6.97 10.67 5.95
N PRO A 80 -6.70 11.66 5.08
CA PRO A 80 -5.92 12.83 5.47
C PRO A 80 -6.55 13.66 6.58
N LYS A 81 -7.85 13.56 6.77
CA LYS A 81 -8.58 14.28 7.80
C LYS A 81 -8.40 13.67 9.18
N ILE A 82 -8.27 12.34 9.25
CA ILE A 82 -8.16 11.59 10.51
C ILE A 82 -6.73 11.13 10.83
N LEU A 83 -5.92 10.92 9.81
CA LEU A 83 -4.53 10.49 9.89
C LEU A 83 -3.65 11.39 9.01
N PRO A 84 -3.51 12.68 9.36
CA PRO A 84 -2.72 13.62 8.54
C PRO A 84 -1.25 13.24 8.48
N GLY A 85 -0.61 13.53 7.34
CA GLY A 85 0.83 13.33 7.16
C GLY A 85 1.28 11.88 7.05
N ARG A 86 0.38 10.93 6.82
CA ARG A 86 0.73 9.53 6.59
C ARG A 86 1.03 9.28 5.12
N ASP A 87 2.08 8.50 4.87
CA ASP A 87 2.35 8.02 3.52
C ASP A 87 1.33 6.94 3.16
N ILE A 88 0.72 7.06 1.98
CA ILE A 88 -0.28 6.13 1.47
C ILE A 88 0.21 5.53 0.17
N TRP A 89 0.28 4.21 0.11
CA TRP A 89 0.69 3.43 -1.05
C TRP A 89 -0.47 2.62 -1.59
N LEU A 90 -0.52 2.49 -2.90
CA LEU A 90 -1.46 1.61 -3.58
C LEU A 90 -0.69 0.51 -4.31
N GLY A 91 -1.29 -0.66 -4.43
CA GLY A 91 -0.77 -1.77 -5.21
C GLY A 91 -1.92 -2.61 -5.75
N GLY A 92 -1.60 -3.56 -6.60
CA GLY A 92 -2.59 -4.45 -7.21
C GLY A 92 -2.92 -4.10 -8.65
N PRO A 93 -3.70 -4.98 -9.33
CA PRO A 93 -3.92 -4.88 -10.77
C PRO A 93 -4.69 -3.63 -11.19
N GLU A 94 -5.58 -3.13 -10.36
CA GLU A 94 -6.44 -1.98 -10.72
C GLU A 94 -5.67 -0.67 -10.85
N VAL A 95 -4.52 -0.54 -10.19
CA VAL A 95 -3.74 0.71 -10.16
C VAL A 95 -2.43 0.65 -10.95
N SER A 96 -2.02 -0.55 -11.38
CA SER A 96 -0.70 -0.73 -12.01
C SER A 96 -0.58 -0.14 -13.41
N PHE A 97 -1.68 0.01 -14.14
CA PHE A 97 -1.67 0.45 -15.54
C PHE A 97 -1.90 1.96 -15.71
N GLU A 98 -2.74 2.56 -14.89
CA GLU A 98 -3.12 3.99 -14.97
C GLU A 98 -2.47 4.82 -13.85
N GLY A 99 -1.34 4.36 -13.35
CA GLY A 99 -0.69 4.92 -12.19
C GLY A 99 -0.43 6.44 -12.24
N PRO A 100 0.16 7.00 -13.31
CA PRO A 100 0.43 8.43 -13.38
C PRO A 100 -0.84 9.28 -13.30
N GLN A 101 -1.91 8.86 -13.98
CA GLN A 101 -3.20 9.55 -13.95
C GLN A 101 -3.85 9.47 -12.57
N LEU A 102 -3.76 8.31 -11.92
CA LEU A 102 -4.24 8.12 -10.54
C LEU A 102 -3.52 9.04 -9.57
N LEU A 103 -2.21 9.15 -9.64
CA LEU A 103 -1.44 10.03 -8.75
C LEU A 103 -1.79 11.51 -8.96
N SER A 104 -2.09 11.92 -10.18
CA SER A 104 -2.56 13.28 -10.46
C SER A 104 -3.91 13.57 -9.83
N SER A 105 -4.81 12.59 -9.83
CA SER A 105 -6.17 12.70 -9.26
C SER A 105 -6.20 12.56 -7.74
N TRP A 106 -5.20 11.87 -7.16
CA TRP A 106 -5.16 11.51 -5.73
C TRP A 106 -3.89 12.06 -5.06
N PRO A 107 -3.85 13.38 -4.74
CA PRO A 107 -2.65 14.02 -4.21
C PRO A 107 -2.20 13.49 -2.84
N MET A 108 -3.09 12.82 -2.08
CA MET A 108 -2.74 12.18 -0.82
C MET A 108 -1.96 10.87 -0.98
N VAL A 109 -1.97 10.26 -2.15
CA VAL A 109 -1.24 9.01 -2.42
C VAL A 109 0.23 9.32 -2.66
N THR A 110 1.12 8.65 -1.94
CA THR A 110 2.58 8.80 -2.04
C THR A 110 3.12 8.16 -3.31
N GLY A 111 2.62 6.97 -3.64
CA GLY A 111 3.05 6.25 -4.84
C GLY A 111 2.30 4.93 -5.01
N ILE A 112 2.65 4.21 -6.09
CA ILE A 112 2.04 2.94 -6.47
C ILE A 112 3.14 1.90 -6.62
N MET A 113 2.93 0.73 -6.04
CA MET A 113 3.72 -0.48 -6.31
C MET A 113 3.11 -1.20 -7.51
N ALA A 114 3.80 -1.16 -8.65
CA ALA A 114 3.33 -1.73 -9.91
C ALA A 114 3.85 -3.16 -10.12
N GLY A 115 2.99 -4.04 -10.61
CA GLY A 115 3.34 -5.44 -10.92
C GLY A 115 3.45 -6.31 -9.67
N GLU A 116 4.36 -7.29 -9.70
CA GLU A 116 4.68 -8.13 -8.56
C GLU A 116 5.36 -7.30 -7.48
N GLY A 117 4.76 -7.29 -6.29
CA GLY A 117 5.09 -6.32 -5.26
C GLY A 117 6.09 -6.77 -4.21
N GLU A 118 6.47 -8.06 -4.18
CA GLU A 118 7.21 -8.64 -3.07
C GLU A 118 8.59 -7.99 -2.86
N ASP A 119 9.41 -7.95 -3.91
CA ASP A 119 10.73 -7.31 -3.85
C ASP A 119 10.61 -5.80 -3.63
N THR A 120 9.66 -5.17 -4.34
CA THR A 120 9.39 -3.72 -4.21
C THR A 120 8.98 -3.36 -2.78
N PHE A 121 8.10 -4.16 -2.19
CA PHE A 121 7.65 -3.94 -0.81
C PHE A 121 8.79 -4.11 0.20
N LYS A 122 9.62 -5.13 0.02
CA LYS A 122 10.78 -5.34 0.89
C LYS A 122 11.75 -4.16 0.84
N GLU A 123 12.08 -3.66 -0.35
CA GLU A 123 12.94 -2.48 -0.50
C GLU A 123 12.28 -1.22 0.05
N LEU A 124 10.95 -1.10 -0.05
CA LEU A 124 10.21 0.00 0.54
C LEU A 124 10.26 -0.04 2.07
N LEU A 125 10.15 -1.22 2.68
CA LEU A 125 10.36 -1.40 4.12
C LEU A 125 11.78 -1.00 4.55
N GLU A 126 12.79 -1.43 3.81
CA GLU A 126 14.18 -1.02 4.05
C GLU A 126 14.35 0.49 3.99
N TYR A 127 13.76 1.14 2.99
CA TYR A 127 13.76 2.59 2.86
C TYR A 127 13.19 3.27 4.11
N TYR A 128 12.03 2.85 4.59
CA TYR A 128 11.40 3.45 5.75
C TYR A 128 12.12 3.14 7.07
N CYS A 129 12.65 1.93 7.23
CA CYS A 129 13.39 1.53 8.42
C CYS A 129 14.76 2.21 8.52
N ARG A 130 15.42 2.44 7.37
CA ARG A 130 16.80 2.93 7.29
C ARG A 130 16.92 4.35 6.73
N LYS A 131 15.82 5.08 6.62
CA LYS A 131 15.73 6.41 6.00
C LYS A 131 16.80 7.40 6.51
N GLN A 132 17.24 7.24 7.75
CA GLN A 132 18.22 8.13 8.37
C GLN A 132 19.68 7.67 8.19
N THR A 133 19.95 6.45 7.76
CA THR A 133 21.28 5.85 7.77
C THR A 133 21.93 5.66 6.42
N GLU A 134 21.17 5.46 5.33
CA GLU A 134 21.77 5.04 4.04
C GLU A 134 21.42 5.93 2.84
N GLY A 135 20.59 6.94 2.98
CA GLY A 135 20.31 7.93 1.92
C GLY A 135 19.69 7.37 0.62
N LYS A 136 19.17 6.14 0.64
CA LYS A 136 18.48 5.56 -0.52
C LYS A 136 17.21 6.35 -0.82
N LYS A 137 17.03 6.73 -2.07
CA LYS A 137 15.85 7.47 -2.52
C LYS A 137 14.78 6.52 -3.04
N LEU A 138 13.51 6.91 -2.97
CA LEU A 138 12.40 6.16 -3.55
C LEU A 138 12.60 5.90 -5.05
N THR A 139 13.19 6.85 -5.77
CA THR A 139 13.50 6.73 -7.20
C THR A 139 14.49 5.60 -7.54
N GLN A 140 15.17 5.06 -6.55
CA GLN A 140 16.12 3.95 -6.70
C GLN A 140 15.50 2.58 -6.40
N ILE A 141 14.22 2.53 -6.07
CA ILE A 141 13.46 1.29 -5.85
C ILE A 141 12.72 0.95 -7.14
N ASP A 142 13.00 -0.24 -7.69
CA ASP A 142 12.31 -0.71 -8.90
C ASP A 142 10.85 -1.05 -8.62
N GLY A 143 10.00 -0.91 -9.63
CA GLY A 143 8.59 -1.27 -9.55
C GLY A 143 7.70 -0.21 -8.91
N LEU A 144 8.16 1.03 -8.79
CA LEU A 144 7.35 2.14 -8.27
C LEU A 144 6.86 3.06 -9.38
N ILE A 145 5.67 3.60 -9.18
CA ILE A 145 5.14 4.76 -9.92
C ILE A 145 5.06 5.90 -8.91
N LEU A 146 5.81 6.95 -9.20
CA LEU A 146 5.89 8.16 -8.37
C LEU A 146 5.41 9.37 -9.18
N ARG A 147 5.26 10.52 -8.53
CA ARG A 147 4.85 11.75 -9.24
C ARG A 147 5.86 12.19 -10.29
N GLU A 148 7.13 11.92 -10.04
CA GLU A 148 8.23 12.20 -10.98
C GLU A 148 8.28 11.24 -12.16
N GLY A 149 7.58 10.11 -12.12
CA GLY A 149 7.52 9.10 -13.16
C GLY A 149 7.70 7.67 -12.64
N HIS A 150 7.82 6.75 -13.57
CA HIS A 150 8.07 5.34 -13.26
C HIS A 150 9.53 5.10 -12.91
N THR A 151 9.79 4.28 -11.91
CA THR A 151 11.11 3.65 -11.72
C THR A 151 11.23 2.46 -12.69
N SER A 152 12.40 1.81 -12.73
CA SER A 152 12.58 0.63 -13.57
C SER A 152 11.57 -0.46 -13.22
N PRO A 153 10.94 -1.11 -14.22
CA PRO A 153 9.99 -2.18 -13.94
C PRO A 153 10.71 -3.40 -13.38
N ARG A 154 10.05 -4.11 -12.46
CA ARG A 154 10.51 -5.42 -12.02
C ARG A 154 10.45 -6.42 -13.17
N LYS A 155 11.48 -7.24 -13.28
CA LYS A 155 11.45 -8.39 -14.18
C LYS A 155 10.53 -9.44 -13.58
N CYS A 156 9.49 -9.84 -14.33
CA CYS A 156 8.68 -10.99 -13.93
C CYS A 156 9.54 -12.25 -13.95
N TRP A 157 9.54 -12.99 -12.88
CA TRP A 157 10.09 -14.34 -12.85
C TRP A 157 9.08 -15.26 -13.54
N ILE A 158 9.36 -15.60 -14.77
CA ILE A 158 8.57 -16.61 -15.49
C ILE A 158 9.22 -17.97 -15.30
#